data_1280ab2445d60689953e9238e2a564aa
#
_entry.id   1280ab2445d60689953e9238e2a564aa
#
_cell.length_a   1.000
_cell.length_b   1.000
_cell.length_c   1.000
_cell.angle_alpha   90.00
_cell.angle_beta   90.00
_cell.angle_gamma   90.00
#
_symmetry.space_group_name_H-M   'P 1'
#
loop_
_entity.id
_entity.type
_entity.pdbx_description
1 polymer ?
#
loop_
_entity_poly.entity_id
_entity_poly.type
_entity_poly.pdbx_seq_one_letter_code
_entity_poly.pdbx_strand_id
1 'polypeptide(L)'
;IKKLGKEKGVKIIDQTNSWMNETCTIIKENINTPESKKIFTVSFFFSLASWSFYGLSFMIIAMGTDYVINGFDSIMAVMGANAIGNLPITIGGSGLAEFGIIAYLNNLNPFDFSITEGIVAWDAVIGWRIATYYVPILITWLLLVKLALSKISKSEIR
;
A
#
# COMPACT_ATOMS: atom_id res chain seq x y z
N ILE A 1 -17.02 -32.55 -13.98
CA ILE A 1 -16.70 -31.30 -13.27
C ILE A 1 -15.24 -31.30 -12.79
N LYS A 2 -14.72 -32.39 -12.19
CA LYS A 2 -13.34 -32.51 -11.68
C LYS A 2 -12.23 -32.37 -12.75
N LYS A 3 -12.49 -32.79 -14.00
CA LYS A 3 -11.52 -32.73 -15.11
C LYS A 3 -11.35 -31.28 -15.64
N LEU A 4 -12.45 -30.52 -15.73
CA LEU A 4 -12.43 -29.11 -16.17
C LEU A 4 -11.68 -28.19 -15.19
N GLY A 5 -11.73 -28.48 -13.89
CA GLY A 5 -10.99 -27.72 -12.87
C GLY A 5 -9.48 -27.95 -12.95
N LYS A 6 -9.05 -29.17 -13.30
CA LYS A 6 -7.63 -29.51 -13.47
C LYS A 6 -7.01 -28.83 -14.69
N GLU A 7 -7.71 -28.84 -15.83
CA GLU A 7 -7.23 -28.17 -17.05
C GLU A 7 -7.12 -26.65 -16.90
N LYS A 8 -8.10 -26.02 -16.23
CA LYS A 8 -8.02 -24.59 -15.91
C LYS A 8 -6.87 -24.29 -14.94
N GLY A 9 -6.64 -25.12 -13.93
CA GLY A 9 -5.54 -24.95 -12.99
C GLY A 9 -4.17 -25.06 -13.68
N VAL A 10 -3.97 -26.05 -14.54
CA VAL A 10 -2.72 -26.22 -15.30
C VAL A 10 -2.48 -25.00 -16.20
N LYS A 11 -3.52 -24.53 -16.90
CA LYS A 11 -3.40 -23.36 -17.78
C LYS A 11 -3.03 -22.06 -17.03
N ILE A 12 -3.53 -21.87 -15.83
CA ILE A 12 -3.17 -20.72 -14.99
C ILE A 12 -1.72 -20.83 -14.52
N ILE A 13 -1.28 -22.01 -14.11
CA ILE A 13 0.11 -22.27 -13.69
C ILE A 13 1.07 -22.02 -14.85
N ASP A 14 0.77 -22.53 -16.05
CA ASP A 14 1.61 -22.36 -17.24
C ASP A 14 1.68 -20.88 -17.65
N GLN A 15 0.57 -20.18 -17.59
CA GLN A 15 0.51 -18.73 -17.88
C GLN A 15 1.28 -17.91 -16.86
N THR A 16 1.22 -18.28 -15.58
CA THR A 16 1.98 -17.62 -14.51
C THR A 16 3.49 -17.89 -14.67
N ASN A 17 3.87 -19.13 -14.98
CA ASN A 17 5.28 -19.50 -15.21
C ASN A 17 5.84 -18.78 -16.45
N SER A 18 5.07 -18.70 -17.54
CA SER A 18 5.47 -17.96 -18.75
C SER A 18 5.69 -16.48 -18.44
N TRP A 19 4.75 -15.84 -17.73
CA TRP A 19 4.87 -14.46 -17.31
C TRP A 19 6.08 -14.23 -16.38
N MET A 20 6.31 -15.13 -15.42
CA MET A 20 7.48 -15.05 -14.53
C MET A 20 8.79 -15.16 -15.31
N ASN A 21 8.90 -16.12 -16.23
CA ASN A 21 10.09 -16.30 -17.04
C ASN A 21 10.36 -15.10 -17.95
N GLU A 22 9.33 -14.58 -18.59
CA GLU A 22 9.43 -13.38 -19.42
C GLU A 22 9.86 -12.17 -18.59
N THR A 23 9.24 -11.96 -17.43
CA THR A 23 9.62 -10.88 -16.50
C THR A 23 11.07 -11.02 -16.03
N CYS A 24 11.50 -12.23 -15.65
CA CYS A 24 12.88 -12.49 -15.25
C CYS A 24 13.88 -12.23 -16.38
N THR A 25 13.52 -12.55 -17.62
CA THR A 25 14.36 -12.32 -18.79
C THR A 25 14.49 -10.81 -19.05
N ILE A 26 13.38 -10.10 -19.06
CA ILE A 26 13.37 -8.62 -19.23
C ILE A 26 14.19 -7.95 -18.12
N ILE A 27 14.05 -8.39 -16.88
CA ILE A 27 14.83 -7.88 -15.76
C ILE A 27 16.32 -8.15 -15.96
N LYS A 28 16.70 -9.39 -16.33
CA LYS A 28 18.11 -9.75 -16.59
C LYS A 28 18.73 -8.92 -17.71
N GLU A 29 18.03 -8.75 -18.80
CA GLU A 29 18.50 -7.98 -19.95
C GLU A 29 18.66 -6.49 -19.62
N ASN A 30 17.71 -5.93 -18.90
CA ASN A 30 17.73 -4.50 -18.56
C ASN A 30 18.66 -4.14 -17.39
N ILE A 31 18.87 -5.01 -16.41
CA ILE A 31 19.75 -4.72 -15.26
C ILE A 31 21.25 -4.87 -15.63
N ASN A 32 21.57 -5.48 -16.74
CA ASN A 32 22.96 -5.81 -17.05
C ASN A 32 23.79 -4.61 -17.55
N THR A 33 23.17 -3.49 -17.89
CA THR A 33 23.89 -2.28 -18.28
C THR A 33 24.28 -1.45 -17.06
N PRO A 34 25.45 -0.77 -17.05
CA PRO A 34 25.87 0.09 -15.94
C PRO A 34 24.87 1.19 -15.62
N GLU A 35 24.20 1.74 -16.63
CA GLU A 35 23.18 2.79 -16.47
C GLU A 35 21.93 2.26 -15.75
N SER A 36 21.47 1.07 -16.14
CA SER A 36 20.31 0.45 -15.50
C SER A 36 20.58 0.08 -14.04
N LYS A 37 21.80 -0.37 -13.71
CA LYS A 37 22.21 -0.62 -12.32
C LYS A 37 22.16 0.66 -11.48
N LYS A 38 22.63 1.77 -12.03
CA LYS A 38 22.58 3.08 -11.37
C LYS A 38 21.12 3.52 -11.13
N ILE A 39 20.27 3.43 -12.17
CA ILE A 39 18.86 3.79 -12.09
C ILE A 39 18.15 2.90 -11.04
N PHE A 40 18.37 1.59 -11.07
CA PHE A 40 17.80 0.66 -10.10
C PHE A 40 18.22 1.00 -8.66
N THR A 41 19.52 1.23 -8.45
CA THR A 41 20.04 1.59 -7.11
C THR A 41 19.43 2.89 -6.61
N VAL A 42 19.41 3.93 -7.45
CA VAL A 42 18.82 5.21 -7.09
C VAL A 42 17.32 5.05 -6.78
N SER A 43 16.57 4.35 -7.64
CA SER A 43 15.14 4.09 -7.44
C SER A 43 14.88 3.30 -6.16
N PHE A 44 15.73 2.33 -5.84
CA PHE A 44 15.64 1.55 -4.59
C PHE A 44 15.78 2.45 -3.36
N PHE A 45 16.81 3.32 -3.34
CA PHE A 45 17.00 4.24 -2.22
C PHE A 45 15.88 5.27 -2.09
N PHE A 46 15.38 5.81 -3.22
CA PHE A 46 14.22 6.69 -3.20
C PHE A 46 12.96 6.00 -2.70
N SER A 47 12.74 4.76 -3.10
CA SER A 47 11.62 3.95 -2.62
C SER A 47 11.72 3.71 -1.12
N LEU A 48 12.91 3.32 -0.63
CA LEU A 48 13.15 3.10 0.79
C LEU A 48 12.94 4.38 1.60
N ALA A 49 13.47 5.51 1.13
CA ALA A 49 13.25 6.81 1.76
C ALA A 49 11.75 7.18 1.79
N SER A 50 11.05 7.01 0.68
CA SER A 50 9.62 7.28 0.57
C SER A 50 8.81 6.46 1.58
N TRP A 51 9.07 5.16 1.69
CA TRP A 51 8.42 4.29 2.67
C TRP A 51 8.76 4.67 4.11
N SER A 52 10.01 5.09 4.37
CA SER A 52 10.43 5.57 5.68
C SER A 52 9.67 6.86 6.06
N PHE A 53 9.58 7.83 5.16
CA PHE A 53 8.80 9.05 5.40
C PHE A 53 7.32 8.76 5.60
N TYR A 54 6.77 7.81 4.84
CA TYR A 54 5.38 7.39 4.99
C TYR A 54 5.12 6.76 6.37
N GLY A 55 6.05 5.92 6.85
CA GLY A 55 6.00 5.39 8.21
C GLY A 55 6.17 6.47 9.28
N LEU A 56 7.14 7.38 9.12
CA LEU A 56 7.38 8.47 10.07
C LEU A 56 6.19 9.45 10.14
N SER A 57 5.41 9.61 9.07
CA SER A 57 4.19 10.42 9.10
C SER A 57 3.18 9.90 10.11
N PHE A 58 3.12 8.58 10.31
CA PHE A 58 2.29 7.98 11.36
C PHE A 58 2.76 8.37 12.76
N MET A 59 4.09 8.36 13.00
CA MET A 59 4.66 8.80 14.28
C MET A 59 4.26 10.25 14.62
N ILE A 60 4.35 11.15 13.64
CA ILE A 60 3.99 12.57 13.85
C ILE A 60 2.51 12.73 14.21
N ILE A 61 1.63 12.00 13.54
CA ILE A 61 0.19 12.04 13.83
C ILE A 61 -0.12 11.39 15.18
N ALA A 62 0.54 10.28 15.50
CA ALA A 62 0.41 9.61 16.80
C ALA A 62 0.80 10.54 17.96
N MET A 63 1.88 11.30 17.82
CA MET A 63 2.27 12.31 18.80
C MET A 63 1.18 13.38 19.03
N GLY A 64 0.41 13.69 17.99
CA GLY A 64 -0.72 14.63 18.09
C GLY A 64 -1.94 14.06 18.83
N THR A 65 -1.98 12.75 19.07
CA THR A 65 -3.03 12.04 19.81
C THR A 65 -2.55 11.50 21.16
N ASP A 66 -1.47 12.08 21.70
CA ASP A 66 -0.81 11.65 22.94
C ASP A 66 -0.31 10.19 22.95
N TYR A 67 -0.24 9.55 21.77
CA TYR A 67 0.30 8.20 21.61
C TYR A 67 1.79 8.26 21.26
N VAL A 68 2.63 7.79 22.19
CA VAL A 68 4.09 7.82 22.01
C VAL A 68 4.56 6.53 21.31
N ILE A 69 5.08 6.67 20.11
CA ILE A 69 5.70 5.58 19.35
C ILE A 69 7.07 6.01 18.85
N ASN A 70 8.03 5.09 18.82
CA ASN A 70 9.32 5.37 18.20
C ASN A 70 9.26 5.26 16.67
N GLY A 71 10.24 5.91 15.99
CA GLY A 71 10.24 5.96 14.52
C GLY A 71 10.37 4.59 13.85
N PHE A 72 11.12 3.67 14.44
CA PHE A 72 11.30 2.32 13.89
C PHE A 72 10.00 1.52 13.94
N ASP A 73 9.33 1.48 15.09
CA ASP A 73 8.06 0.78 15.25
C ASP A 73 6.97 1.39 14.37
N SER A 74 6.98 2.72 14.21
CA SER A 74 6.07 3.41 13.29
C SER A 74 6.26 2.97 11.83
N ILE A 75 7.50 2.88 11.36
CA ILE A 75 7.82 2.40 10.02
C ILE A 75 7.39 0.95 9.86
N MET A 76 7.72 0.08 10.83
CA MET A 76 7.39 -1.35 10.77
C MET A 76 5.88 -1.59 10.81
N ALA A 77 5.14 -0.89 11.67
CA ALA A 77 3.69 -0.98 11.76
C ALA A 77 3.03 -0.62 10.41
N VAL A 78 3.44 0.50 9.83
CA VAL A 78 2.88 0.97 8.55
C VAL A 78 3.28 0.08 7.38
N MET A 79 4.52 -0.38 7.32
CA MET A 79 4.97 -1.31 6.26
C MET A 79 4.25 -2.65 6.34
N GLY A 80 4.13 -3.24 7.54
CA GLY A 80 3.40 -4.48 7.76
C GLY A 80 1.93 -4.35 7.41
N ALA A 81 1.30 -3.27 7.84
CA ALA A 81 -0.10 -2.97 7.54
C ALA A 81 -0.36 -2.82 6.04
N ASN A 82 0.52 -2.12 5.32
CA ASN A 82 0.39 -1.98 3.87
C ASN A 82 0.63 -3.31 3.14
N ALA A 83 1.54 -4.15 3.61
CA ALA A 83 1.72 -5.49 3.05
C ALA A 83 0.44 -6.32 3.15
N ILE A 84 -0.25 -6.28 4.29
CA ILE A 84 -1.54 -6.95 4.51
C ILE A 84 -2.66 -6.26 3.71
N GLY A 85 -2.69 -4.92 3.69
CA GLY A 85 -3.68 -4.13 2.97
C GLY A 85 -3.64 -4.29 1.45
N ASN A 86 -2.48 -4.67 0.89
CA ASN A 86 -2.33 -4.95 -0.53
C ASN A 86 -2.90 -6.32 -0.95
N LEU A 87 -3.31 -7.16 0.00
CA LEU A 87 -4.05 -8.38 -0.33
C LEU A 87 -5.41 -8.00 -0.94
N PRO A 88 -5.82 -8.62 -2.06
CA PRO A 88 -7.06 -8.27 -2.76
C PRO A 88 -8.30 -8.86 -2.06
N ILE A 89 -8.40 -8.65 -0.74
CA ILE A 89 -9.49 -9.14 0.11
C ILE A 89 -10.53 -8.03 0.31
N THR A 90 -10.06 -6.78 0.45
CA THR A 90 -10.93 -5.62 0.66
C THR A 90 -10.63 -4.52 -0.35
N ILE A 91 -11.62 -3.68 -0.63
CA ILE A 91 -11.47 -2.56 -1.56
C ILE A 91 -10.46 -1.55 -0.97
N GLY A 92 -9.29 -1.43 -1.65
CA GLY A 92 -8.23 -0.50 -1.23
C GLY A 92 -7.54 -0.85 0.09
N GLY A 93 -7.64 -2.11 0.55
CA GLY A 93 -7.02 -2.55 1.81
C GLY A 93 -7.65 -1.94 3.07
N SER A 94 -8.82 -1.28 2.92
CA SER A 94 -9.53 -0.65 4.04
C SER A 94 -9.96 -1.68 5.08
N GLY A 95 -9.74 -1.39 6.34
CA GLY A 95 -9.96 -2.28 7.47
C GLY A 95 -8.75 -3.17 7.77
N LEU A 96 -8.14 -3.81 6.77
CA LEU A 96 -7.01 -4.72 6.97
C LEU A 96 -5.73 -3.99 7.34
N ALA A 97 -5.46 -2.85 6.71
CA ALA A 97 -4.27 -2.08 7.02
C ALA A 97 -4.37 -1.41 8.39
N GLU A 98 -5.55 -0.88 8.76
CA GLU A 98 -5.81 -0.32 10.08
C GLU A 98 -5.67 -1.39 11.16
N PHE A 99 -6.27 -2.55 10.94
CA PHE A 99 -6.12 -3.69 11.83
C PHE A 99 -4.65 -4.12 11.96
N GLY A 100 -3.90 -4.14 10.84
CA GLY A 100 -2.49 -4.49 10.84
C GLY A 100 -1.63 -3.56 11.70
N ILE A 101 -1.88 -2.24 11.66
CA ILE A 101 -1.19 -1.27 12.53
C ILE A 101 -1.53 -1.55 14.00
N ILE A 102 -2.82 -1.67 14.32
CA ILE A 102 -3.27 -1.92 15.70
C ILE A 102 -2.70 -3.25 16.23
N ALA A 103 -2.76 -4.30 15.43
CA ALA A 103 -2.21 -5.60 15.81
C ALA A 103 -0.70 -5.53 16.11
N TYR A 104 0.06 -4.81 15.29
CA TYR A 104 1.49 -4.61 15.53
C TYR A 104 1.75 -3.83 16.82
N LEU A 105 1.06 -2.70 17.01
CA LEU A 105 1.28 -1.81 18.14
C LEU A 105 0.87 -2.42 19.48
N ASN A 106 -0.16 -3.24 19.49
CA ASN A 106 -0.66 -3.88 20.70
C ASN A 106 0.00 -5.24 20.99
N ASN A 107 1.01 -5.65 20.19
CA ASN A 107 1.60 -7.00 20.29
C ASN A 107 0.54 -8.11 20.27
N LEU A 108 -0.58 -7.87 19.61
CA LEU A 108 -1.65 -8.84 19.52
C LEU A 108 -1.18 -10.02 18.68
N ASN A 109 -1.37 -11.22 19.21
CA ASN A 109 -1.36 -12.40 18.38
C ASN A 109 -2.44 -12.17 17.29
N PRO A 110 -2.14 -12.27 15.98
CA PRO A 110 -3.11 -11.95 14.91
C PRO A 110 -4.38 -12.80 14.97
N PHE A 111 -4.42 -13.80 15.82
CA PHE A 111 -5.57 -14.68 16.07
C PHE A 111 -6.24 -14.46 17.43
N ASP A 112 -5.74 -13.57 18.26
CA ASP A 112 -6.34 -13.24 19.55
C ASP A 112 -7.12 -11.93 19.42
N PHE A 113 -8.43 -12.03 19.19
CA PHE A 113 -9.35 -10.91 19.09
C PHE A 113 -9.81 -10.38 20.45
N SER A 114 -9.21 -10.81 21.54
CA SER A 114 -9.52 -10.24 22.85
C SER A 114 -9.03 -8.79 22.89
N ILE A 115 -9.96 -7.87 22.81
CA ILE A 115 -9.73 -6.43 23.04
C ILE A 115 -9.50 -6.27 24.54
N THR A 116 -8.29 -6.57 24.97
CA THR A 116 -7.85 -6.13 26.29
C THR A 116 -7.74 -4.62 26.25
N GLU A 117 -8.16 -3.94 27.30
CA GLU A 117 -8.17 -2.48 27.49
C GLU A 117 -6.75 -1.86 27.45
N GLY A 118 -5.98 -2.18 26.45
CA GLY A 118 -4.69 -1.59 26.14
C GLY A 118 -4.89 -0.47 25.13
N ILE A 119 -4.39 0.67 25.44
CA ILE A 119 -4.32 1.91 24.68
C ILE A 119 -4.45 1.65 23.18
N VAL A 120 -5.65 1.80 22.67
CA VAL A 120 -5.91 1.59 21.26
C VAL A 120 -5.58 2.89 20.54
N ALA A 121 -4.52 2.90 19.75
CA ALA A 121 -4.12 4.05 18.95
C ALA A 121 -5.07 4.31 17.75
N TRP A 122 -6.38 4.08 17.94
CA TRP A 122 -7.37 4.24 16.87
C TRP A 122 -7.42 5.67 16.35
N ASP A 123 -7.32 6.66 17.22
CA ASP A 123 -7.35 8.07 16.82
C ASP A 123 -6.14 8.40 15.94
N ALA A 124 -4.96 7.88 16.28
CA ALA A 124 -3.76 8.02 15.47
C ALA A 124 -3.89 7.32 14.13
N VAL A 125 -4.42 6.09 14.10
CA VAL A 125 -4.61 5.30 12.88
C VAL A 125 -5.63 5.95 11.96
N ILE A 126 -6.77 6.38 12.48
CA ILE A 126 -7.82 7.06 11.71
C ILE A 126 -7.29 8.40 11.19
N GLY A 127 -6.65 9.21 12.04
CA GLY A 127 -6.04 10.48 11.65
C GLY A 127 -5.01 10.30 10.53
N TRP A 128 -4.15 9.31 10.65
CA TRP A 128 -3.17 8.99 9.63
C TRP A 128 -3.82 8.53 8.31
N ARG A 129 -4.90 7.72 8.36
CA ARG A 129 -5.66 7.33 7.17
C ARG A 129 -6.36 8.49 6.51
N ILE A 130 -6.94 9.39 7.29
CA ILE A 130 -7.54 10.61 6.74
C ILE A 130 -6.49 11.39 5.96
N ALA A 131 -5.33 11.64 6.56
CA ALA A 131 -4.28 12.45 5.95
C ALA A 131 -3.64 11.77 4.72
N THR A 132 -3.37 10.48 4.77
CA THR A 132 -2.56 9.79 3.76
C THR A 132 -3.38 9.07 2.68
N TYR A 133 -4.65 8.82 2.92
CA TYR A 133 -5.52 8.07 2.00
C TYR A 133 -6.72 8.89 1.57
N TYR A 134 -7.58 9.32 2.48
CA TYR A 134 -8.84 9.98 2.13
C TYR A 134 -8.66 11.38 1.55
N VAL A 135 -7.77 12.20 2.12
CA VAL A 135 -7.50 13.55 1.61
C VAL A 135 -6.90 13.52 0.19
N PRO A 136 -5.89 12.71 -0.13
CA PRO A 136 -5.39 12.59 -1.51
C PRO A 136 -6.45 12.11 -2.50
N ILE A 137 -7.30 11.15 -2.11
CA ILE A 137 -8.40 10.69 -2.97
C ILE A 137 -9.39 11.82 -3.24
N LEU A 138 -9.80 12.56 -2.21
CA LEU A 138 -10.72 13.69 -2.33
C LEU A 138 -10.14 14.76 -3.28
N ILE A 139 -8.88 15.14 -3.08
CA ILE A 139 -8.20 16.12 -3.94
C ILE A 139 -8.15 15.62 -5.39
N THR A 140 -7.77 14.37 -5.59
CA THR A 140 -7.70 13.77 -6.94
C THR A 140 -9.06 13.75 -7.61
N TRP A 141 -10.12 13.40 -6.86
CA TRP A 141 -11.48 13.40 -7.37
C TRP A 141 -11.93 14.81 -7.77
N LEU A 142 -11.68 15.82 -6.93
CA LEU A 142 -12.00 17.21 -7.25
C LEU A 142 -11.27 17.72 -8.50
N LEU A 143 -10.00 17.35 -8.67
CA LEU A 143 -9.23 17.68 -9.87
C LEU A 143 -9.79 17.02 -11.12
N LEU A 144 -10.19 15.74 -11.04
CA LEU A 144 -10.81 15.03 -12.15
C LEU A 144 -12.15 15.66 -12.56
N VAL A 145 -12.99 16.02 -11.60
CA VAL A 145 -14.25 16.71 -11.86
C VAL A 145 -14.00 18.06 -12.55
N LYS A 146 -13.05 18.84 -12.05
CA LYS A 146 -12.67 20.14 -12.66
C LYS A 146 -12.19 19.95 -14.10
N LEU A 147 -11.35 18.95 -14.37
CA LEU A 147 -10.86 18.65 -15.71
C LEU A 147 -11.99 18.20 -16.65
N ALA A 148 -12.92 17.37 -16.17
CA ALA A 148 -14.06 16.93 -16.94
C ALA A 148 -14.96 18.11 -17.33
N LEU A 149 -15.29 19.00 -16.39
CA LEU A 149 -16.10 20.19 -16.64
C LEU A 149 -15.42 21.15 -17.62
N SER A 150 -14.10 21.33 -17.52
CA SER A 150 -13.34 22.20 -18.42
C SER A 150 -13.33 21.68 -19.88
N LYS A 151 -13.37 20.36 -20.07
CA LYS A 151 -13.49 19.75 -21.41
C LYS A 151 -14.85 19.95 -22.02
N ILE A 152 -15.93 19.82 -21.24
CA ILE A 152 -17.31 20.01 -21.69
C ILE A 152 -17.48 21.46 -22.15
N SER A 153 -17.07 22.44 -21.34
CA SER A 153 -17.16 23.86 -21.69
C SER A 153 -16.42 24.22 -23.00
N LYS A 154 -15.28 23.57 -23.28
CA LYS A 154 -14.54 23.79 -24.55
C LYS A 154 -15.20 23.14 -25.76
N SER A 155 -16.01 22.10 -25.59
CA SER A 155 -16.72 21.44 -26.68
C SER A 155 -17.99 22.16 -27.14
N GLU A 156 -18.59 22.98 -26.26
CA GLU A 156 -19.76 23.77 -26.57
C GLU A 156 -19.46 25.08 -27.35
N ILE A 157 -18.19 25.52 -27.34
CA ILE A 157 -17.76 26.78 -28.00
C ILE A 157 -17.25 26.51 -29.43
N ARG A 158 -17.26 25.27 -29.91
CA ARG A 158 -16.88 24.89 -31.28
C ARG A 158 -18.08 24.46 -32.09
#